data_ba4b48a62c6c02195d861b318d523dbe
#
_entry.id   ba4b48a62c6c02195d861b318d523dbe
#
_cell.length_a   1.000
_cell.length_b   1.000
_cell.length_c   1.000
_cell.angle_alpha   90.00
_cell.angle_beta   90.00
_cell.angle_gamma   90.00
#
_symmetry.space_group_name_H-M   'P 1'
#
loop_
_entity.id
_entity.type
_entity.pdbx_description
1 polymer ?
#
loop_
_entity_poly.entity_id
_entity_poly.type
_entity_poly.pdbx_seq_one_letter_code
_entity_poly.pdbx_strand_id
1 'polypeptide(L)'
;EMRDKETIGHTQRVAMIVVRFALELGVSGDDLVNIRRGALLHDIGKMGIPDYILNKAGPLTQEERLIIERHPQYAYELLQPIAYLRPSLDIPYCHHERWDGKGYPRGLKGEEIPLPARIFTVVDVWDALGSTRTYREKWERQKMLDYLVEESGRKFDPKIVSVFIDLLKRNMI
;
A
#
# COMPACT_ATOMS: atom_id res chain seq x y z
N GLU A 1 -8.01 2.75 11.33
CA GLU A 1 -7.28 2.77 12.61
C GLU A 1 -5.80 2.49 12.33
N MET A 2 -5.05 3.54 12.02
CA MET A 2 -3.64 3.43 11.67
C MET A 2 -2.81 3.81 12.88
N ARG A 3 -2.44 2.80 13.66
CA ARG A 3 -1.34 2.91 14.61
C ARG A 3 -0.10 2.35 13.93
N ASP A 4 0.78 3.24 13.52
CA ASP A 4 2.02 2.87 12.89
C ASP A 4 3.10 2.50 13.91
N LYS A 5 2.98 1.30 14.47
CA LYS A 5 4.19 0.51 14.68
C LYS A 5 4.22 -0.51 13.57
N GLU A 6 4.81 -0.14 12.45
CA GLU A 6 5.15 -1.13 11.43
C GLU A 6 5.88 -2.28 12.11
N THR A 7 5.36 -3.48 11.91
CA THR A 7 6.04 -4.67 12.38
C THR A 7 7.43 -4.69 11.76
N ILE A 8 8.47 -4.85 12.58
CA ILE A 8 9.87 -4.92 12.10
C ILE A 8 9.92 -5.84 10.88
N GLY A 9 10.41 -5.34 9.75
CA GLY A 9 10.50 -6.06 8.50
C GLY A 9 9.26 -6.04 7.59
N HIS A 10 8.14 -5.39 7.97
CA HIS A 10 6.95 -5.23 7.11
C HIS A 10 7.32 -4.61 5.76
N THR A 11 7.90 -3.42 5.76
CA THR A 11 8.28 -2.70 4.53
C THR A 11 9.16 -3.53 3.60
N GLN A 12 10.11 -4.30 4.15
CA GLN A 12 10.98 -5.17 3.35
C GLN A 12 10.22 -6.36 2.77
N ARG A 13 9.34 -7.02 3.56
CA ARG A 13 8.52 -8.14 3.06
C ARG A 13 7.59 -7.68 1.96
N VAL A 14 6.86 -6.59 2.19
CA VAL A 14 5.95 -6.00 1.19
C VAL A 14 6.71 -5.67 -0.09
N ALA A 15 7.86 -5.00 0.00
CA ALA A 15 8.66 -4.66 -1.18
C ALA A 15 9.12 -5.90 -1.96
N MET A 16 9.50 -6.99 -1.29
CA MET A 16 9.87 -8.25 -1.96
C MET A 16 8.67 -8.89 -2.67
N ILE A 17 7.54 -8.97 -2.00
CA ILE A 17 6.31 -9.56 -2.58
C ILE A 17 5.84 -8.72 -3.77
N VAL A 18 5.83 -7.41 -3.65
CA VAL A 18 5.42 -6.47 -4.72
C VAL A 18 6.29 -6.65 -5.96
N VAL A 19 7.62 -6.74 -5.81
CA VAL A 19 8.54 -6.95 -6.93
C VAL A 19 8.27 -8.30 -7.61
N ARG A 20 8.11 -9.36 -6.84
CA ARG A 20 7.80 -10.69 -7.39
C ARG A 20 6.44 -10.70 -8.12
N PHE A 21 5.46 -10.08 -7.54
CA PHE A 21 4.14 -9.94 -8.15
C PHE A 21 4.18 -9.11 -9.44
N ALA A 22 4.92 -8.01 -9.47
CA ALA A 22 5.11 -7.19 -10.66
C ALA A 22 5.80 -7.98 -11.80
N LEU A 23 6.79 -8.83 -11.48
CA LEU A 23 7.43 -9.74 -12.43
C LEU A 23 6.41 -10.69 -13.09
N GLU A 24 5.51 -11.29 -12.31
CA GLU A 24 4.47 -12.19 -12.82
C GLU A 24 3.44 -11.44 -13.71
N LEU A 25 3.30 -10.14 -13.55
CA LEU A 25 2.49 -9.26 -14.40
C LEU A 25 3.26 -8.76 -15.64
N GLY A 26 4.51 -9.23 -15.86
CA GLY A 26 5.32 -8.87 -17.02
C GLY A 26 6.11 -7.57 -16.88
N VAL A 27 6.13 -6.95 -15.69
CA VAL A 27 6.97 -5.77 -15.43
C VAL A 27 8.45 -6.19 -15.39
N SER A 28 9.34 -5.41 -15.97
CA SER A 28 10.76 -5.74 -16.07
C SER A 28 11.67 -4.50 -16.01
N GLY A 29 12.98 -4.72 -15.96
CA GLY A 29 13.98 -3.66 -16.06
C GLY A 29 13.89 -2.61 -14.95
N ASP A 30 14.05 -1.35 -15.34
CA ASP A 30 14.05 -0.20 -14.42
C ASP A 30 12.73 0.00 -13.68
N ASP A 31 11.61 -0.43 -14.27
CA ASP A 31 10.30 -0.31 -13.63
C ASP A 31 10.21 -1.16 -12.35
N LEU A 32 10.83 -2.36 -12.33
CA LEU A 32 10.92 -3.16 -11.10
C LEU A 32 11.75 -2.48 -10.01
N VAL A 33 12.84 -1.83 -10.42
CA VAL A 33 13.69 -1.06 -9.48
C VAL A 33 12.89 0.10 -8.89
N ASN A 34 12.12 0.79 -9.71
CA ASN A 34 11.28 1.92 -9.30
C ASN A 34 10.11 1.46 -8.41
N ILE A 35 9.48 0.35 -8.72
CA ILE A 35 8.44 -0.28 -7.89
C ILE A 35 9.01 -0.64 -6.51
N ARG A 36 10.19 -1.28 -6.47
CA ARG A 36 10.84 -1.63 -5.20
C ARG A 36 11.15 -0.40 -4.35
N ARG A 37 11.69 0.67 -4.96
CA ARG A 37 11.98 1.93 -4.26
C ARG A 37 10.70 2.57 -3.75
N GLY A 38 9.67 2.65 -4.58
CA GLY A 38 8.37 3.18 -4.19
C GLY A 38 7.76 2.42 -3.01
N ALA A 39 7.82 1.07 -3.03
CA ALA A 39 7.35 0.24 -1.94
C ALA A 39 8.12 0.49 -0.62
N LEU A 40 9.45 0.68 -0.69
CA LEU A 40 10.27 0.99 0.48
C LEU A 40 10.00 2.40 1.05
N LEU A 41 9.53 3.32 0.21
CA LEU A 41 9.32 4.73 0.56
C LEU A 41 7.84 5.09 0.72
N HIS A 42 6.91 4.10 0.64
CA HIS A 42 5.47 4.38 0.58
C HIS A 42 4.98 5.31 1.69
N ASP A 43 5.49 5.13 2.88
CA ASP A 43 5.08 5.83 4.10
C ASP A 43 6.03 6.97 4.54
N ILE A 44 7.03 7.33 3.71
CA ILE A 44 8.01 8.37 4.05
C ILE A 44 7.35 9.71 4.43
N GLY A 45 6.21 10.02 3.85
CA GLY A 45 5.47 11.25 4.14
C GLY A 45 4.89 11.34 5.55
N LYS A 46 4.86 10.23 6.30
CA LYS A 46 4.48 10.25 7.72
C LYS A 46 5.42 11.09 8.58
N MET A 47 6.64 11.35 8.09
CA MET A 47 7.57 12.30 8.72
C MET A 47 6.98 13.72 8.83
N GLY A 48 6.00 14.07 8.00
CA GLY A 48 5.28 15.35 8.06
C GLY A 48 4.08 15.36 9.01
N ILE A 49 3.78 14.23 9.67
CA ILE A 49 2.65 14.12 10.59
C ILE A 49 3.13 14.36 12.03
N PRO A 50 2.44 15.19 12.83
CA PRO A 50 2.80 15.41 14.23
C PRO A 50 2.80 14.12 15.05
N ASP A 51 3.83 13.93 15.87
CA ASP A 51 4.04 12.73 16.70
C ASP A 51 2.86 12.42 17.62
N TYR A 52 2.21 13.44 18.17
CA TYR A 52 1.05 13.24 19.06
C TYR A 52 -0.17 12.61 18.35
N ILE A 53 -0.26 12.77 17.00
CA ILE A 53 -1.28 12.12 16.19
C ILE A 53 -0.84 10.69 15.83
N LEU A 54 0.39 10.52 15.34
CA LEU A 54 0.92 9.20 14.96
C LEU A 54 0.94 8.22 16.14
N ASN A 55 1.33 8.71 17.33
CA ASN A 55 1.48 7.90 18.53
C ASN A 55 0.25 7.93 19.46
N LYS A 56 -0.88 8.47 19.01
CA LYS A 56 -2.07 8.60 19.85
C LYS A 56 -2.55 7.25 20.37
N ALA A 57 -2.74 7.14 21.68
CA ALA A 57 -3.15 5.90 22.34
C ALA A 57 -4.66 5.60 22.25
N GLY A 58 -5.43 6.30 21.43
CA GLY A 58 -6.88 6.12 21.27
C GLY A 58 -7.33 6.23 19.81
N PRO A 59 -8.63 6.18 19.54
CA PRO A 59 -9.15 6.42 18.20
C PRO A 59 -8.82 7.86 17.75
N LEU A 60 -8.56 8.00 16.45
CA LEU A 60 -8.36 9.31 15.83
C LEU A 60 -9.69 10.04 15.69
N THR A 61 -9.67 11.36 15.92
CA THR A 61 -10.79 12.21 15.51
C THR A 61 -10.86 12.31 13.98
N GLN A 62 -11.91 12.88 13.45
CA GLN A 62 -12.03 13.08 12.01
C GLN A 62 -10.94 14.04 11.49
N GLU A 63 -10.65 15.10 12.24
CA GLU A 63 -9.60 16.08 11.90
C GLU A 63 -8.21 15.43 11.91
N GLU A 64 -7.91 14.63 12.93
CA GLU A 64 -6.63 13.91 13.01
C GLU A 64 -6.48 12.89 11.87
N ARG A 65 -7.56 12.23 11.48
CA ARG A 65 -7.58 11.33 10.31
C ARG A 65 -7.24 12.08 9.04
N LEU A 66 -7.86 13.24 8.79
CA LEU A 66 -7.56 14.06 7.63
C LEU A 66 -6.09 14.54 7.60
N ILE A 67 -5.47 14.75 8.76
CA ILE A 67 -4.05 15.08 8.84
C ILE A 67 -3.20 13.86 8.42
N ILE A 68 -3.51 12.65 8.90
CA ILE A 68 -2.80 11.44 8.50
C ILE A 68 -2.97 11.16 7.00
N GLU A 69 -4.15 11.36 6.44
CA GLU A 69 -4.44 11.17 5.02
C GLU A 69 -3.64 12.10 4.09
N ARG A 70 -2.90 13.08 4.65
CA ARG A 70 -1.97 13.93 3.89
C ARG A 70 -0.60 13.29 3.65
N HIS A 71 -0.25 12.19 4.32
CA HIS A 71 1.12 11.64 4.16
C HIS A 71 1.47 11.25 2.71
N PRO A 72 0.57 10.78 1.81
CA PRO A 72 0.95 10.55 0.43
C PRO A 72 1.30 11.85 -0.30
N GLN A 73 0.61 12.94 0.01
CA GLN A 73 0.92 14.26 -0.53
C GLN A 73 2.29 14.74 -0.02
N TYR A 74 2.59 14.56 1.26
CA TYR A 74 3.91 14.90 1.82
C TYR A 74 5.02 14.04 1.24
N ALA A 75 4.76 12.74 0.99
CA ALA A 75 5.71 11.88 0.29
C ALA A 75 6.00 12.39 -1.12
N TYR A 76 4.97 12.79 -1.86
CA TYR A 76 5.13 13.38 -3.19
C TYR A 76 5.98 14.66 -3.15
N GLU A 77 5.66 15.61 -2.27
CA GLU A 77 6.37 16.89 -2.12
C GLU A 77 7.84 16.68 -1.73
N LEU A 78 8.12 15.70 -0.88
CA LEU A 78 9.47 15.37 -0.43
C LEU A 78 10.32 14.72 -1.54
N LEU A 79 9.73 13.80 -2.31
CA LEU A 79 10.47 12.97 -3.26
C LEU A 79 10.53 13.55 -4.67
N GLN A 80 9.52 14.31 -5.10
CA GLN A 80 9.43 14.88 -6.45
C GLN A 80 10.62 15.76 -6.86
N PRO A 81 11.23 16.58 -5.98
CA PRO A 81 12.39 17.36 -6.34
C PRO A 81 13.64 16.52 -6.67
N ILE A 82 13.67 15.28 -6.20
CA ILE A 82 14.81 14.36 -6.39
C ILE A 82 14.62 13.61 -7.71
N ALA A 83 15.31 14.05 -8.77
CA ALA A 83 15.12 13.53 -10.14
C ALA A 83 15.19 11.99 -10.21
N TYR A 84 16.11 11.38 -9.48
CA TYR A 84 16.32 9.94 -9.41
C TYR A 84 15.14 9.16 -8.79
N LEU A 85 14.31 9.79 -7.95
CA LEU A 85 13.17 9.16 -7.27
C LEU A 85 11.83 9.40 -7.97
N ARG A 86 11.77 10.33 -8.92
CA ARG A 86 10.52 10.63 -9.64
C ARG A 86 9.82 9.41 -10.24
N PRO A 87 10.52 8.46 -10.89
CA PRO A 87 9.89 7.27 -11.44
C PRO A 87 9.33 6.30 -10.38
N SER A 88 9.65 6.51 -9.11
CA SER A 88 9.19 5.67 -8.00
C SER A 88 8.01 6.27 -7.22
N LEU A 89 7.46 7.43 -7.67
CA LEU A 89 6.43 8.18 -6.95
C LEU A 89 5.05 7.53 -6.94
N ASP A 90 4.76 6.66 -7.90
CA ASP A 90 3.44 6.07 -8.06
C ASP A 90 2.92 5.40 -6.77
N ILE A 91 3.77 4.64 -6.09
CA ILE A 91 3.39 3.96 -4.85
C ILE A 91 3.26 4.95 -3.69
N PRO A 92 4.28 5.75 -3.31
CA PRO A 92 4.17 6.70 -2.20
C PRO A 92 3.00 7.66 -2.33
N TYR A 93 2.65 8.06 -3.56
CA TYR A 93 1.59 9.03 -3.79
C TYR A 93 0.20 8.41 -3.91
N CYS A 94 0.07 7.15 -4.40
CA CYS A 94 -1.22 6.59 -4.78
C CYS A 94 -1.61 5.30 -4.05
N HIS A 95 -0.83 4.83 -3.06
CA HIS A 95 -1.10 3.54 -2.39
C HIS A 95 -2.39 3.51 -1.54
N HIS A 96 -2.99 4.65 -1.28
CA HIS A 96 -4.29 4.78 -0.62
C HIS A 96 -5.45 5.10 -1.59
N GLU A 97 -5.17 5.15 -2.89
CA GLU A 97 -6.24 5.21 -3.87
C GLU A 97 -7.03 3.91 -3.89
N ARG A 98 -8.31 4.00 -4.26
CA ARG A 98 -9.22 2.88 -4.29
C ARG A 98 -9.80 2.74 -5.70
N TRP A 99 -9.99 1.51 -6.13
CA TRP A 99 -10.55 1.22 -7.45
C TRP A 99 -11.89 1.93 -7.71
N ASP A 100 -12.73 2.08 -6.67
CA ASP A 100 -14.02 2.77 -6.74
C ASP A 100 -13.93 4.31 -6.73
N GLY A 101 -12.72 4.89 -6.65
CA GLY A 101 -12.48 6.33 -6.62
C GLY A 101 -12.75 6.99 -5.25
N LYS A 102 -12.95 6.21 -4.19
CA LYS A 102 -13.19 6.70 -2.82
C LYS A 102 -11.90 6.75 -1.99
N GLY A 103 -10.74 6.63 -2.64
CA GLY A 103 -9.44 6.73 -2.01
C GLY A 103 -8.92 8.16 -1.92
N TYR A 104 -7.68 8.30 -1.51
CA TYR A 104 -6.99 9.58 -1.39
C TYR A 104 -5.53 9.42 -1.83
N PRO A 105 -4.80 10.52 -2.14
CA PRO A 105 -5.17 11.93 -1.98
C PRO A 105 -5.90 12.53 -3.20
N ARG A 106 -5.97 11.84 -4.33
CA ARG A 106 -6.45 12.38 -5.60
C ARG A 106 -7.85 11.90 -5.98
N GLY A 107 -8.34 10.81 -5.38
CA GLY A 107 -9.61 10.18 -5.74
C GLY A 107 -9.60 9.53 -7.12
N LEU A 108 -8.44 8.99 -7.55
CA LEU A 108 -8.30 8.28 -8.81
C LEU A 108 -9.17 7.03 -8.84
N LYS A 109 -9.74 6.72 -10.02
CA LYS A 109 -10.65 5.59 -10.19
C LYS A 109 -10.17 4.63 -11.26
N GLY A 110 -10.27 3.33 -10.98
CA GLY A 110 -10.00 2.28 -11.95
C GLY A 110 -8.54 2.36 -12.46
N GLU A 111 -8.36 2.36 -13.76
CA GLU A 111 -7.05 2.37 -14.41
C GLU A 111 -6.34 3.74 -14.38
N GLU A 112 -6.98 4.80 -13.88
CA GLU A 112 -6.31 6.07 -13.58
C GLU A 112 -5.28 5.88 -12.45
N ILE A 113 -5.48 4.88 -11.58
CA ILE A 113 -4.52 4.51 -10.54
C ILE A 113 -3.32 3.82 -11.23
N PRO A 114 -2.09 4.30 -11.04
CA PRO A 114 -0.90 3.66 -11.61
C PRO A 114 -0.80 2.18 -11.23
N LEU A 115 -0.40 1.33 -12.18
CA LEU A 115 -0.27 -0.11 -11.94
C LEU A 115 0.58 -0.45 -10.71
N PRO A 116 1.75 0.20 -10.46
CA PRO A 116 2.53 -0.04 -9.25
C PRO A 116 1.74 0.15 -7.95
N ALA A 117 0.90 1.17 -7.88
CA ALA A 117 0.07 1.45 -6.70
C ALA A 117 -1.04 0.41 -6.54
N ARG A 118 -1.68 -0.03 -7.65
CA ARG A 118 -2.70 -1.10 -7.61
C ARG A 118 -2.13 -2.42 -7.09
N ILE A 119 -0.93 -2.79 -7.54
CA ILE A 119 -0.20 -3.97 -7.06
C ILE A 119 0.12 -3.83 -5.58
N PHE A 120 0.72 -2.69 -5.20
CA PHE A 120 1.17 -2.43 -3.84
C PHE A 120 0.01 -2.52 -2.83
N THR A 121 -1.13 -1.88 -3.12
CA THR A 121 -2.27 -1.83 -2.20
C THR A 121 -2.79 -3.23 -1.82
N VAL A 122 -2.82 -4.18 -2.75
CA VAL A 122 -3.23 -5.56 -2.46
C VAL A 122 -2.24 -6.25 -1.52
N VAL A 123 -0.94 -6.11 -1.80
CA VAL A 123 0.14 -6.74 -1.02
C VAL A 123 0.24 -6.14 0.38
N ASP A 124 0.16 -4.82 0.49
CA ASP A 124 0.22 -4.11 1.77
C ASP A 124 -0.91 -4.54 2.71
N VAL A 125 -2.14 -4.56 2.19
CA VAL A 125 -3.30 -5.02 2.96
C VAL A 125 -3.17 -6.50 3.33
N TRP A 126 -2.70 -7.34 2.42
CA TRP A 126 -2.46 -8.76 2.70
C TRP A 126 -1.46 -8.94 3.85
N ASP A 127 -0.30 -8.29 3.80
CA ASP A 127 0.71 -8.38 4.87
C ASP A 127 0.18 -7.79 6.18
N ALA A 128 -0.54 -6.67 6.11
CA ALA A 128 -1.16 -6.06 7.27
C ALA A 128 -2.19 -6.96 7.96
N LEU A 129 -3.01 -7.71 7.20
CA LEU A 129 -3.98 -8.65 7.74
C LEU A 129 -3.32 -9.90 8.33
N GLY A 130 -2.26 -10.39 7.70
CA GLY A 130 -1.51 -11.59 8.10
C GLY A 130 -0.50 -11.37 9.24
N SER A 131 -0.26 -10.12 9.64
CA SER A 131 0.67 -9.76 10.72
C SER A 131 -0.06 -9.49 12.03
N THR A 132 0.51 -9.96 13.15
CA THR A 132 0.03 -9.60 14.49
C THR A 132 0.40 -8.15 14.77
N ARG A 133 -0.57 -7.34 15.16
CA ARG A 133 -0.38 -5.94 15.58
C ARG A 133 -0.71 -5.79 17.05
N THR A 134 -0.23 -4.77 17.73
CA THR A 134 -0.35 -4.53 19.18
C THR A 134 -1.82 -4.60 19.69
N TYR A 135 -2.79 -4.43 18.81
CA TYR A 135 -4.23 -4.34 19.11
C TYR A 135 -5.10 -5.33 18.30
N ARG A 136 -4.45 -6.22 17.49
CA ARG A 136 -5.18 -7.19 16.67
C ARG A 136 -4.32 -8.42 16.39
N GLU A 137 -4.89 -9.61 16.62
CA GLU A 137 -4.32 -10.86 16.15
C GLU A 137 -4.35 -10.94 14.61
N LYS A 138 -3.41 -11.71 14.04
CA LYS A 138 -3.40 -12.00 12.60
C LYS A 138 -4.68 -12.72 12.20
N TRP A 139 -5.17 -12.42 11.01
CA TRP A 139 -6.29 -13.14 10.45
C TRP A 139 -5.87 -14.50 9.92
N GLU A 140 -6.82 -15.44 9.95
CA GLU A 140 -6.66 -16.71 9.24
C GLU A 140 -6.59 -16.50 7.72
N ARG A 141 -5.81 -17.34 7.06
CA ARG A 141 -5.56 -17.22 5.61
C ARG A 141 -6.85 -17.18 4.79
N GLN A 142 -7.83 -18.04 5.11
CA GLN A 142 -9.10 -18.08 4.39
C GLN A 142 -9.86 -16.76 4.51
N LYS A 143 -9.95 -16.21 5.71
CA LYS A 143 -10.59 -14.91 5.96
C LYS A 143 -9.93 -13.78 5.18
N MET A 144 -8.60 -13.82 5.03
CA MET A 144 -7.86 -12.83 4.23
C MET A 144 -8.20 -12.96 2.74
N LEU A 145 -8.31 -14.19 2.22
CA LEU A 145 -8.70 -14.43 0.83
C LEU A 145 -10.13 -13.95 0.56
N ASP A 146 -11.06 -14.27 1.46
CA ASP A 146 -12.46 -13.83 1.35
C ASP A 146 -12.56 -12.30 1.31
N TYR A 147 -11.78 -11.60 2.15
CA TYR A 147 -11.72 -10.15 2.17
C TYR A 147 -11.19 -9.55 0.85
N LEU A 148 -10.15 -10.16 0.25
CA LEU A 148 -9.65 -9.69 -1.05
C LEU A 148 -10.71 -9.83 -2.14
N VAL A 149 -11.46 -10.94 -2.13
CA VAL A 149 -12.56 -11.18 -3.09
C VAL A 149 -13.71 -10.19 -2.87
N GLU A 150 -14.11 -9.96 -1.62
CA GLU A 150 -15.20 -9.03 -1.27
C GLU A 150 -14.87 -7.58 -1.67
N GLU A 151 -13.64 -7.15 -1.48
CA GLU A 151 -13.19 -5.79 -1.81
C GLU A 151 -12.71 -5.64 -3.28
N SER A 152 -12.74 -6.70 -4.07
CA SER A 152 -12.45 -6.67 -5.50
C SER A 152 -13.49 -5.81 -6.25
N GLY A 153 -13.03 -4.89 -7.08
CA GLY A 153 -13.88 -3.91 -7.77
C GLY A 153 -14.32 -2.72 -6.91
N ARG A 154 -14.00 -2.74 -5.61
CA ARG A 154 -14.26 -1.63 -4.67
C ARG A 154 -12.93 -0.99 -4.22
N LYS A 155 -12.19 -1.67 -3.39
CA LYS A 155 -10.88 -1.22 -2.93
C LYS A 155 -9.78 -1.58 -3.91
N PHE A 156 -9.84 -2.78 -4.46
CA PHE A 156 -8.80 -3.38 -5.29
C PHE A 156 -9.22 -3.54 -6.75
N ASP A 157 -8.23 -3.48 -7.65
CA ASP A 157 -8.37 -3.86 -9.05
C ASP A 157 -8.73 -5.36 -9.15
N PRO A 158 -9.85 -5.74 -9.80
CA PRO A 158 -10.27 -7.14 -9.93
C PRO A 158 -9.25 -8.03 -10.62
N LYS A 159 -8.54 -7.51 -11.62
CA LYS A 159 -7.51 -8.27 -12.36
C LYS A 159 -6.31 -8.55 -11.45
N ILE A 160 -5.87 -7.55 -10.69
CA ILE A 160 -4.77 -7.67 -9.75
C ILE A 160 -5.10 -8.66 -8.64
N VAL A 161 -6.31 -8.60 -8.07
CA VAL A 161 -6.76 -9.57 -7.05
C VAL A 161 -6.76 -10.99 -7.60
N SER A 162 -7.28 -11.21 -8.80
CA SER A 162 -7.34 -12.55 -9.42
C SER A 162 -5.94 -13.16 -9.57
N VAL A 163 -4.99 -12.40 -10.12
CA VAL A 163 -3.60 -12.87 -10.30
C VAL A 163 -2.92 -13.10 -8.94
N PHE A 164 -3.12 -12.21 -7.97
CA PHE A 164 -2.53 -12.35 -6.64
C PHE A 164 -2.99 -13.63 -5.93
N ILE A 165 -4.29 -13.94 -5.98
CA ILE A 165 -4.86 -15.17 -5.42
C ILE A 165 -4.28 -16.42 -6.11
N ASP A 166 -4.10 -16.37 -7.44
CA ASP A 166 -3.49 -17.48 -8.16
C ASP A 166 -2.02 -17.71 -7.73
N LEU A 167 -1.23 -16.65 -7.57
CA LEU A 167 0.14 -16.74 -7.07
C LEU A 167 0.22 -17.32 -5.65
N LEU A 168 -0.71 -16.92 -4.77
CA LEU A 168 -0.83 -17.49 -3.41
C LEU A 168 -1.15 -18.98 -3.42
N LYS A 169 -2.03 -19.43 -4.35
CA LYS A 169 -2.37 -20.87 -4.51
C LYS A 169 -1.19 -21.69 -5.02
N ARG A 170 -0.35 -21.10 -5.86
CA ARG A 170 0.86 -21.71 -6.42
C ARG A 170 2.07 -21.63 -5.50
N ASN A 171 1.94 -21.05 -4.30
CA ASN A 171 3.02 -20.79 -3.33
C ASN A 171 4.20 -20.02 -3.95
N MET A 172 3.92 -19.08 -4.83
CA MET A 172 4.92 -18.25 -5.48
C MET A 172 5.24 -16.97 -4.71
N ILE A 173 4.37 -16.60 -3.78
CA ILE A 173 4.51 -15.45 -2.88
C ILE A 173 3.98 -15.80 -1.49
#